data_3c0a891d612884a9badd610db625409c
#
_entry.id   3c0a891d612884a9badd610db625409c
#
_cell.length_a   1.000
_cell.length_b   1.000
_cell.length_c   1.000
_cell.angle_alpha   90.00
_cell.angle_beta   90.00
_cell.angle_gamma   90.00
#
_symmetry.space_group_name_H-M   'P 1'
#
loop_
_entity.id
_entity.type
_entity.pdbx_description
1 polymer ?
#
loop_
_entity_poly.entity_id
_entity_poly.type
_entity_poly.pdbx_seq_one_letter_code
_entity_poly.pdbx_strand_id
1 'polypeptide(L)'
;MAPHTCQGIGDAACVIIESIPATYGFPMPLPGYLAAIKAACEKVGTLFIADEVQTGLMRCGALWGVTRYGVEPDLMVIGKGITGGIYPISCCVVSKRHAGWLSEDGFGHMSTAGGAELGCIVGLKVLEICQRPEVASMVRYISNFIRAGLDEIRDHHADFFTGIRQHGVVMGLEFNHPEGAKPVMKHLYENGVWAIFSTLDPRVLQFKPGILMTQELSEELLRRVEVAVGAARREILGSAQRKTV
;
A
#
# COMPACT_ATOMS: atom_id res chain seq x y z
N MET A 1 7.56 -5.21 19.89
CA MET A 1 8.93 -4.65 19.90
C MET A 1 8.89 -3.30 20.60
N ALA A 2 9.67 -3.14 21.61
CA ALA A 2 9.67 -2.00 22.52
C ALA A 2 10.37 -0.75 21.92
N PRO A 3 10.28 0.42 22.55
CA PRO A 3 10.57 1.75 22.02
C PRO A 3 12.06 2.07 21.74
N HIS A 4 12.88 1.08 21.46
CA HIS A 4 14.32 1.29 21.22
C HIS A 4 14.68 1.97 19.89
N THR A 5 13.72 2.10 18.96
CA THR A 5 13.94 2.70 17.63
C THR A 5 13.96 4.23 17.61
N CYS A 6 13.56 4.88 18.70
CA CYS A 6 13.46 6.36 18.75
C CYS A 6 14.70 7.06 19.33
N GLN A 7 15.70 6.35 19.84
CA GLN A 7 16.88 6.97 20.47
C GLN A 7 17.87 7.60 19.48
N GLY A 8 17.74 7.36 18.17
CA GLY A 8 18.64 7.88 17.14
C GLY A 8 18.06 9.01 16.26
N ILE A 9 16.88 9.52 16.59
CA ILE A 9 16.19 10.53 15.74
C ILE A 9 16.73 11.96 15.98
N GLY A 10 17.44 12.22 17.07
CA GLY A 10 17.77 13.56 17.55
C GLY A 10 18.54 14.48 16.57
N ASP A 11 19.31 13.91 15.64
CA ASP A 11 20.09 14.67 14.66
C ASP A 11 19.52 14.56 13.23
N ALA A 12 18.35 13.95 13.06
CA ALA A 12 17.72 13.80 11.76
C ALA A 12 16.79 14.97 11.44
N ALA A 13 16.86 15.51 10.22
CA ALA A 13 15.95 16.55 9.77
C ALA A 13 14.50 16.04 9.66
N CYS A 14 14.32 14.81 9.22
CA CYS A 14 13.02 14.19 9.09
C CYS A 14 13.07 12.67 9.24
N VAL A 15 11.91 12.09 9.53
CA VAL A 15 11.60 10.66 9.39
C VAL A 15 10.55 10.51 8.32
N ILE A 16 10.85 9.78 7.24
CA ILE A 16 9.87 9.42 6.21
C ILE A 16 9.51 7.94 6.33
N ILE A 17 8.21 7.64 6.33
CA ILE A 17 7.72 6.27 6.49
C ILE A 17 6.45 6.06 5.66
N GLU A 18 6.35 4.91 4.98
CA GLU A 18 5.08 4.44 4.42
C GLU A 18 4.14 4.08 5.59
N SER A 19 2.87 4.51 5.52
CA SER A 19 1.85 4.16 6.53
C SER A 19 1.68 2.65 6.68
N ILE A 20 1.84 1.89 5.58
CA ILE A 20 1.93 0.42 5.56
C ILE A 20 3.01 0.05 4.53
N PRO A 21 4.21 -0.38 4.97
CA PRO A 21 5.34 -0.61 4.09
C PRO A 21 5.12 -1.76 3.10
N ALA A 22 5.11 -1.44 1.80
CA ALA A 22 4.80 -2.39 0.74
C ALA A 22 5.94 -3.39 0.47
N THR A 23 7.19 -2.91 0.41
CA THR A 23 8.36 -3.74 0.12
C THR A 23 8.65 -4.79 1.20
N TYR A 24 8.17 -4.56 2.42
CA TYR A 24 8.25 -5.49 3.55
C TYR A 24 7.05 -6.44 3.66
N GLY A 25 6.20 -6.53 2.64
CA GLY A 25 5.04 -7.43 2.64
C GLY A 25 3.87 -6.92 3.45
N PHE A 26 3.65 -5.61 3.47
CA PHE A 26 2.55 -4.97 4.18
C PHE A 26 2.44 -5.38 5.66
N PRO A 27 3.52 -5.27 6.48
CA PRO A 27 3.35 -5.39 7.92
C PRO A 27 2.37 -4.32 8.40
N MET A 28 1.28 -4.75 9.01
CA MET A 28 0.29 -3.83 9.53
C MET A 28 0.84 -3.17 10.80
N PRO A 29 0.92 -1.82 10.86
CA PRO A 29 1.38 -1.12 12.04
C PRO A 29 0.55 -1.50 13.27
N LEU A 30 1.22 -1.75 14.38
CA LEU A 30 0.54 -1.96 15.66
C LEU A 30 -0.20 -0.69 16.09
N PRO A 31 -1.29 -0.82 16.85
CA PRO A 31 -1.98 0.34 17.42
C PRO A 31 -1.01 1.26 18.14
N GLY A 32 -1.06 2.57 17.85
CA GLY A 32 -0.19 3.57 18.45
C GLY A 32 1.23 3.68 17.87
N TYR A 33 1.66 2.80 16.98
CA TYR A 33 3.03 2.80 16.43
C TYR A 33 3.38 4.12 15.71
N LEU A 34 2.57 4.54 14.75
CA LEU A 34 2.80 5.79 14.00
C LEU A 34 2.67 7.03 14.91
N ALA A 35 1.73 7.01 15.85
CA ALA A 35 1.57 8.08 16.83
C ALA A 35 2.81 8.19 17.75
N ALA A 36 3.40 7.07 18.17
CA ALA A 36 4.62 7.05 18.96
C ALA A 36 5.82 7.63 18.19
N ILE A 37 5.96 7.30 16.89
CA ILE A 37 7.00 7.88 16.05
C ILE A 37 6.80 9.38 15.91
N LYS A 38 5.57 9.84 15.59
CA LYS A 38 5.25 11.26 15.49
C LYS A 38 5.59 12.02 16.77
N ALA A 39 5.18 11.49 17.93
CA ALA A 39 5.48 12.10 19.22
C ALA A 39 6.98 12.13 19.53
N ALA A 40 7.75 11.11 19.09
CA ALA A 40 9.21 11.11 19.23
C ALA A 40 9.86 12.17 18.33
N CYS A 41 9.39 12.33 17.11
CA CYS A 41 9.84 13.37 16.19
C CYS A 41 9.61 14.78 16.79
N GLU A 42 8.42 15.03 17.33
CA GLU A 42 8.06 16.31 17.95
C GLU A 42 8.96 16.69 19.13
N LYS A 43 9.34 15.71 19.95
CA LYS A 43 10.21 15.93 21.13
C LYS A 43 11.59 16.47 20.75
N VAL A 44 12.10 16.16 19.57
CA VAL A 44 13.44 16.51 19.13
C VAL A 44 13.44 17.50 17.95
N GLY A 45 12.28 18.00 17.53
CA GLY A 45 12.14 18.94 16.42
C GLY A 45 12.36 18.34 15.02
N THR A 46 12.32 17.00 14.90
CA THR A 46 12.40 16.27 13.64
C THR A 46 11.04 16.26 12.94
N LEU A 47 10.99 16.41 11.62
CA LEU A 47 9.74 16.37 10.86
C LEU A 47 9.29 14.92 10.64
N PHE A 48 7.98 14.66 10.76
CA PHE A 48 7.37 13.40 10.40
C PHE A 48 6.71 13.50 9.02
N ILE A 49 7.18 12.68 8.08
CA ILE A 49 6.70 12.63 6.70
C ILE A 49 5.99 11.32 6.45
N ALA A 50 4.71 11.38 6.09
CA ALA A 50 3.95 10.20 5.68
C ALA A 50 4.10 9.97 4.17
N ASP A 51 4.61 8.81 3.78
CA ASP A 51 4.58 8.35 2.40
C ASP A 51 3.23 7.65 2.13
N GLU A 52 2.33 8.37 1.46
CA GLU A 52 0.99 7.91 1.07
C GLU A 52 0.91 7.47 -0.40
N VAL A 53 2.05 7.29 -1.05
CA VAL A 53 2.12 6.93 -2.47
C VAL A 53 1.41 5.60 -2.77
N GLN A 54 1.38 4.66 -1.81
CA GLN A 54 0.68 3.38 -1.95
C GLN A 54 -0.60 3.25 -1.13
N THR A 55 -0.70 3.97 -0.01
CA THR A 55 -1.75 3.82 0.99
C THR A 55 -2.85 4.85 0.88
N GLY A 56 -2.57 5.98 0.23
CA GLY A 56 -3.50 7.07 0.02
C GLY A 56 -4.62 6.76 -0.98
N LEU A 57 -5.47 7.76 -1.20
CA LEU A 57 -6.56 7.75 -2.20
C LEU A 57 -7.51 6.57 -2.03
N MET A 58 -8.02 6.40 -0.82
CA MET A 58 -8.99 5.38 -0.43
C MET A 58 -8.48 3.93 -0.42
N ARG A 59 -7.23 3.65 -0.80
CA ARG A 59 -6.67 2.29 -0.81
C ARG A 59 -6.81 1.56 0.53
N CYS A 60 -6.58 2.26 1.63
CA CYS A 60 -6.72 1.71 2.99
C CYS A 60 -8.13 1.89 3.58
N GLY A 61 -9.14 2.24 2.78
CA GLY A 61 -10.50 2.53 3.26
C GLY A 61 -10.64 3.89 3.95
N ALA A 62 -9.65 4.77 3.81
CA ALA A 62 -9.67 6.17 4.15
C ALA A 62 -8.94 6.95 3.06
N LEU A 63 -9.20 8.26 2.93
CA LEU A 63 -8.56 9.08 1.89
C LEU A 63 -7.02 9.00 2.01
N TRP A 64 -6.50 9.01 3.24
CA TRP A 64 -5.09 8.81 3.55
C TRP A 64 -4.92 7.69 4.58
N GLY A 65 -3.98 6.79 4.33
CA GLY A 65 -3.70 5.66 5.22
C GLY A 65 -3.29 6.10 6.62
N VAL A 66 -2.45 7.13 6.74
CA VAL A 66 -1.95 7.67 8.01
C VAL A 66 -3.07 8.15 8.93
N THR A 67 -4.18 8.67 8.38
CA THR A 67 -5.31 9.16 9.19
C THR A 67 -6.05 8.05 9.93
N ARG A 68 -5.98 6.81 9.46
CA ARG A 68 -6.53 5.65 10.18
C ARG A 68 -5.84 5.38 11.52
N TYR A 69 -4.62 5.87 11.66
CA TYR A 69 -3.83 5.75 12.89
C TYR A 69 -3.90 6.99 13.77
N GLY A 70 -4.78 7.95 13.43
CA GLY A 70 -4.98 9.18 14.19
C GLY A 70 -3.75 10.13 14.17
N VAL A 71 -2.94 10.05 13.12
CA VAL A 71 -1.71 10.84 12.99
C VAL A 71 -1.89 11.89 11.90
N GLU A 72 -1.53 13.15 12.24
CA GLU A 72 -1.38 14.25 11.30
C GLU A 72 0.13 14.44 11.02
N PRO A 73 0.60 14.19 9.79
CA PRO A 73 2.01 14.36 9.44
C PRO A 73 2.39 15.82 9.24
N ASP A 74 3.68 16.14 9.34
CA ASP A 74 4.20 17.48 8.99
C ASP A 74 4.24 17.68 7.48
N LEU A 75 4.59 16.62 6.75
CA LEU A 75 4.52 16.54 5.30
C LEU A 75 3.89 15.22 4.87
N MET A 76 3.29 15.22 3.67
CA MET A 76 2.72 14.01 3.09
C MET A 76 3.10 13.91 1.62
N VAL A 77 3.62 12.75 1.20
CA VAL A 77 3.98 12.48 -0.20
C VAL A 77 2.87 11.67 -0.85
N ILE A 78 2.42 12.11 -2.02
CA ILE A 78 1.34 11.50 -2.79
C ILE A 78 1.84 11.25 -4.21
N GLY A 79 1.54 10.07 -4.74
CA GLY A 79 1.92 9.70 -6.12
C GLY A 79 0.97 8.64 -6.67
N LYS A 80 1.44 7.89 -7.67
CA LYS A 80 0.68 6.77 -8.29
C LYS A 80 -0.78 7.14 -8.61
N GLY A 81 -1.72 6.79 -7.73
CA GLY A 81 -3.15 6.97 -7.94
C GLY A 81 -3.60 8.40 -8.25
N ILE A 82 -2.86 9.42 -7.79
CA ILE A 82 -3.18 10.83 -8.08
C ILE A 82 -3.11 11.16 -9.58
N THR A 83 -2.39 10.37 -10.35
CA THR A 83 -2.26 10.52 -11.81
C THR A 83 -3.55 10.16 -12.57
N GLY A 84 -4.50 9.47 -11.93
CA GLY A 84 -5.66 8.87 -12.59
C GLY A 84 -5.30 7.89 -13.72
N GLY A 85 -4.01 7.53 -13.88
CA GLY A 85 -3.52 6.79 -15.05
C GLY A 85 -3.45 7.63 -16.33
N ILE A 86 -3.68 8.94 -16.25
CA ILE A 86 -3.82 9.85 -17.39
C ILE A 86 -2.59 10.75 -17.55
N TYR A 87 -2.13 11.37 -16.44
CA TYR A 87 -1.03 12.32 -16.47
C TYR A 87 -0.05 12.09 -15.31
N PRO A 88 1.26 11.92 -15.57
CA PRO A 88 2.24 11.67 -14.53
C PRO A 88 2.41 12.92 -13.63
N ILE A 89 2.02 12.78 -12.38
CA ILE A 89 2.17 13.80 -11.34
C ILE A 89 2.41 13.16 -9.98
N SER A 90 3.16 13.83 -9.13
CA SER A 90 3.27 13.58 -7.70
C SER A 90 3.14 14.89 -6.93
N CYS A 91 2.78 14.81 -5.66
CA CYS A 91 2.57 15.96 -4.81
C CYS A 91 3.27 15.76 -3.47
N CYS A 92 3.81 16.86 -2.92
CA CYS A 92 4.21 16.96 -1.53
C CYS A 92 3.31 18.00 -0.86
N VAL A 93 2.53 17.56 0.11
CA VAL A 93 1.69 18.45 0.93
C VAL A 93 2.51 18.85 2.16
N VAL A 94 2.63 20.13 2.40
CA VAL A 94 3.39 20.72 3.52
C VAL A 94 2.41 21.39 4.46
N SER A 95 2.51 21.11 5.76
CA SER A 95 1.67 21.78 6.76
C SER A 95 1.99 23.27 6.83
N LYS A 96 0.99 24.10 7.12
CA LYS A 96 1.15 25.57 7.16
C LYS A 96 2.30 26.05 8.05
N ARG A 97 2.52 25.38 9.18
CA ARG A 97 3.58 25.72 10.13
C ARG A 97 5.00 25.56 9.56
N HIS A 98 5.16 24.75 8.50
CA HIS A 98 6.43 24.45 7.85
C HIS A 98 6.54 25.03 6.43
N ALA A 99 5.53 25.74 5.95
CA ALA A 99 5.46 26.26 4.58
C ALA A 99 5.96 27.71 4.43
N GLY A 100 6.41 28.38 5.51
CA GLY A 100 6.79 29.80 5.50
C GLY A 100 7.85 30.13 4.45
N TRP A 101 8.88 29.30 4.33
CA TRP A 101 9.97 29.44 3.37
C TRP A 101 9.50 29.50 1.90
N LEU A 102 8.38 28.85 1.56
CA LEU A 102 7.80 28.91 0.21
C LEU A 102 7.24 30.30 -0.14
N SER A 103 6.87 31.08 0.88
CA SER A 103 6.39 32.43 0.72
C SER A 103 7.52 33.47 0.77
N GLU A 104 8.62 33.14 1.45
CA GLU A 104 9.77 34.02 1.64
C GLU A 104 10.75 33.97 0.47
N ASP A 105 10.92 32.78 -0.14
CA ASP A 105 11.79 32.55 -1.30
C ASP A 105 11.02 31.93 -2.46
N GLY A 106 10.62 32.76 -3.43
CA GLY A 106 9.94 32.30 -4.64
C GLY A 106 10.76 31.34 -5.52
N PHE A 107 12.08 31.22 -5.27
CA PHE A 107 12.98 30.29 -5.94
C PHE A 107 13.33 29.07 -5.08
N GLY A 108 12.90 29.00 -3.82
CA GLY A 108 13.19 27.93 -2.90
C GLY A 108 12.68 26.56 -3.39
N HIS A 109 11.66 26.55 -4.26
CA HIS A 109 11.21 25.36 -4.97
C HIS A 109 10.86 25.71 -6.42
N MET A 110 11.75 25.38 -7.35
CA MET A 110 11.55 25.57 -8.80
C MET A 110 11.53 24.23 -9.51
N SER A 111 10.51 24.02 -10.38
CA SER A 111 10.39 22.84 -11.24
C SER A 111 9.77 23.26 -12.56
N THR A 112 10.41 22.91 -13.69
CA THR A 112 9.91 23.25 -15.04
C THR A 112 8.51 22.71 -15.30
N ALA A 113 8.19 21.53 -14.82
CA ALA A 113 6.90 20.85 -15.01
C ALA A 113 6.07 20.75 -13.71
N GLY A 114 6.58 21.26 -12.58
CA GLY A 114 5.87 21.28 -11.32
C GLY A 114 4.66 22.20 -11.40
N GLY A 115 3.49 21.68 -10.95
CA GLY A 115 2.24 22.44 -11.02
C GLY A 115 1.67 22.59 -12.45
N ALA A 116 2.11 21.75 -13.41
CA ALA A 116 1.53 21.75 -14.75
C ALA A 116 -0.01 21.61 -14.67
N GLU A 117 -0.73 22.51 -15.33
CA GLU A 117 -2.18 22.69 -15.21
C GLU A 117 -2.93 21.38 -15.46
N LEU A 118 -2.55 20.64 -16.50
CA LEU A 118 -3.22 19.39 -16.87
C LEU A 118 -3.09 18.33 -15.74
N GLY A 119 -1.89 18.22 -15.16
CA GLY A 119 -1.66 17.32 -14.01
C GLY A 119 -2.46 17.73 -12.78
N CYS A 120 -2.55 19.04 -12.51
CA CYS A 120 -3.33 19.57 -11.40
C CYS A 120 -4.84 19.32 -11.58
N ILE A 121 -5.37 19.52 -12.80
CA ILE A 121 -6.79 19.22 -13.12
C ILE A 121 -7.10 17.76 -12.91
N VAL A 122 -6.23 16.86 -13.40
CA VAL A 122 -6.39 15.41 -13.19
C VAL A 122 -6.34 15.06 -11.70
N GLY A 123 -5.35 15.56 -10.98
CA GLY A 123 -5.22 15.32 -9.54
C GLY A 123 -6.42 15.81 -8.73
N LEU A 124 -6.92 17.00 -9.02
CA LEU A 124 -8.13 17.55 -8.40
C LEU A 124 -9.34 16.66 -8.66
N LYS A 125 -9.49 16.15 -9.90
CA LYS A 125 -10.60 15.26 -10.24
C LYS A 125 -10.50 13.91 -9.53
N VAL A 126 -9.29 13.36 -9.40
CA VAL A 126 -9.06 12.14 -8.60
C VAL A 126 -9.46 12.36 -7.14
N LEU A 127 -9.03 13.46 -6.55
CA LEU A 127 -9.41 13.80 -5.16
C LEU A 127 -10.92 13.98 -4.99
N GLU A 128 -11.57 14.68 -5.91
CA GLU A 128 -13.04 14.83 -5.92
C GLU A 128 -13.76 13.47 -5.94
N ILE A 129 -13.32 12.57 -6.82
CA ILE A 129 -13.90 11.23 -6.92
C ILE A 129 -13.64 10.41 -5.65
N CYS A 130 -12.41 10.39 -5.13
CA CYS A 130 -12.06 9.63 -3.94
C CYS A 130 -12.82 10.08 -2.68
N GLN A 131 -13.26 11.34 -2.62
CA GLN A 131 -14.00 11.88 -1.48
C GLN A 131 -15.51 11.62 -1.55
N ARG A 132 -16.03 11.03 -2.61
CA ARG A 132 -17.44 10.71 -2.73
C ARG A 132 -17.84 9.60 -1.75
N PRO A 133 -18.97 9.74 -1.03
CA PRO A 133 -19.43 8.70 -0.10
C PRO A 133 -19.63 7.32 -0.73
N GLU A 134 -19.99 7.28 -2.02
CA GLU A 134 -20.17 6.06 -2.80
C GLU A 134 -18.85 5.29 -2.94
N VAL A 135 -17.74 6.01 -3.13
CA VAL A 135 -16.40 5.40 -3.26
C VAL A 135 -15.98 4.76 -1.94
N ALA A 136 -16.20 5.42 -0.82
CA ALA A 136 -15.92 4.85 0.50
C ALA A 136 -16.73 3.57 0.76
N SER A 137 -18.01 3.57 0.37
CA SER A 137 -18.90 2.43 0.50
C SER A 137 -18.46 1.28 -0.41
N MET A 138 -18.08 1.58 -1.65
CA MET A 138 -17.59 0.59 -2.62
C MET A 138 -16.26 -0.03 -2.18
N VAL A 139 -15.31 0.77 -1.71
CA VAL A 139 -14.02 0.24 -1.19
C VAL A 139 -14.26 -0.71 -0.03
N ARG A 140 -15.17 -0.39 0.88
CA ARG A 140 -15.54 -1.26 2.00
C ARG A 140 -16.15 -2.57 1.52
N TYR A 141 -17.09 -2.48 0.58
CA TYR A 141 -17.74 -3.66 -0.01
C TYR A 141 -16.71 -4.56 -0.69
N ILE A 142 -15.91 -4.03 -1.63
CA ILE A 142 -14.89 -4.78 -2.37
C ILE A 142 -13.85 -5.37 -1.43
N SER A 143 -13.40 -4.61 -0.44
CA SER A 143 -12.44 -5.07 0.57
C SER A 143 -12.94 -6.32 1.30
N ASN A 144 -14.20 -6.31 1.75
CA ASN A 144 -14.81 -7.43 2.46
C ASN A 144 -15.09 -8.62 1.53
N PHE A 145 -15.59 -8.34 0.32
CA PHE A 145 -15.90 -9.36 -0.67
C PHE A 145 -14.64 -10.14 -1.09
N ILE A 146 -13.59 -9.42 -1.45
CA ILE A 146 -12.31 -10.05 -1.82
C ILE A 146 -11.69 -10.77 -0.63
N ARG A 147 -11.80 -10.21 0.58
CA ARG A 147 -11.30 -10.89 1.79
C ARG A 147 -11.98 -12.24 2.00
N ALA A 148 -13.29 -12.30 1.90
CA ALA A 148 -14.04 -13.55 2.06
C ALA A 148 -13.61 -14.62 1.04
N GLY A 149 -13.51 -14.25 -0.25
CA GLY A 149 -13.04 -15.18 -1.27
C GLY A 149 -11.57 -15.60 -1.09
N LEU A 150 -10.70 -14.71 -0.64
CA LEU A 150 -9.31 -15.06 -0.32
C LEU A 150 -9.20 -15.98 0.91
N ASP A 151 -10.09 -15.84 1.90
CA ASP A 151 -10.14 -16.76 3.04
C ASP A 151 -10.56 -18.17 2.59
N GLU A 152 -11.54 -18.30 1.68
CA GLU A 152 -11.92 -19.57 1.06
C GLU A 152 -10.75 -20.22 0.28
N ILE A 153 -10.06 -19.41 -0.57
CA ILE A 153 -8.88 -19.88 -1.30
C ILE A 153 -7.78 -20.33 -0.34
N ARG A 154 -7.55 -19.59 0.74
CA ARG A 154 -6.58 -19.97 1.76
C ARG A 154 -6.95 -21.31 2.40
N ASP A 155 -8.20 -21.52 2.74
CA ASP A 155 -8.67 -22.75 3.38
C ASP A 155 -8.52 -23.97 2.45
N HIS A 156 -8.70 -23.80 1.12
CA HIS A 156 -8.41 -24.84 0.12
C HIS A 156 -6.91 -25.15 -0.05
N HIS A 157 -6.03 -24.21 0.30
CA HIS A 157 -4.58 -24.33 0.11
C HIS A 157 -3.81 -24.02 1.40
N ALA A 158 -4.32 -24.39 2.56
CA ALA A 158 -3.83 -24.00 3.89
C ALA A 158 -2.39 -24.44 4.19
N ASP A 159 -1.88 -25.47 3.53
CA ASP A 159 -0.49 -25.92 3.62
C ASP A 159 0.50 -25.00 2.87
N PHE A 160 0.00 -24.14 1.98
CA PHE A 160 0.81 -23.24 1.18
C PHE A 160 0.43 -21.77 1.38
N PHE A 161 -0.85 -21.40 1.33
CA PHE A 161 -1.35 -20.04 1.55
C PHE A 161 -1.75 -19.87 3.01
N THR A 162 -0.94 -19.13 3.80
CA THR A 162 -1.01 -19.17 5.26
C THR A 162 -1.57 -17.89 5.90
N GLY A 163 -1.51 -16.75 5.22
CA GLY A 163 -1.93 -15.50 5.85
C GLY A 163 -2.38 -14.41 4.88
N ILE A 164 -3.26 -13.55 5.38
CA ILE A 164 -3.73 -12.37 4.67
C ILE A 164 -3.60 -11.16 5.59
N ARG A 165 -2.69 -10.25 5.24
CA ARG A 165 -2.55 -8.94 5.86
C ARG A 165 -3.43 -7.97 5.09
N GLN A 166 -4.23 -7.13 5.76
CA GLN A 166 -5.19 -6.29 5.03
C GLN A 166 -5.53 -4.99 5.74
N HIS A 167 -5.52 -3.89 4.98
CA HIS A 167 -6.23 -2.64 5.25
C HIS A 167 -6.90 -2.13 3.96
N GLY A 168 -8.23 -2.10 3.96
CA GLY A 168 -8.99 -1.81 2.74
C GLY A 168 -8.63 -2.80 1.63
N VAL A 169 -8.22 -2.30 0.47
CA VAL A 169 -7.74 -3.09 -0.67
C VAL A 169 -6.20 -3.15 -0.77
N VAL A 170 -5.48 -2.75 0.26
CA VAL A 170 -4.05 -3.04 0.42
C VAL A 170 -3.93 -4.36 1.14
N MET A 171 -3.47 -5.39 0.43
CA MET A 171 -3.41 -6.75 0.94
C MET A 171 -2.04 -7.37 0.69
N GLY A 172 -1.53 -8.10 1.69
CA GLY A 172 -0.37 -8.98 1.58
C GLY A 172 -0.81 -10.43 1.72
N LEU A 173 -0.61 -11.24 0.67
CA LEU A 173 -0.92 -12.67 0.70
C LEU A 173 0.35 -13.43 1.04
N GLU A 174 0.35 -14.15 2.16
CA GLU A 174 1.52 -14.79 2.73
C GLU A 174 1.52 -16.30 2.45
N PHE A 175 2.66 -16.82 1.95
CA PHE A 175 2.83 -18.20 1.55
C PHE A 175 3.90 -18.89 2.39
N ASN A 176 3.69 -20.17 2.69
CA ASN A 176 4.59 -21.03 3.48
C ASN A 176 5.76 -21.56 2.64
N HIS A 177 6.53 -20.61 2.06
CA HIS A 177 7.76 -20.93 1.35
C HIS A 177 8.61 -19.66 1.24
N PRO A 178 9.94 -19.69 1.41
CA PRO A 178 10.80 -18.50 1.39
C PRO A 178 10.62 -17.59 0.17
N GLU A 179 10.27 -18.16 -0.98
CA GLU A 179 10.00 -17.44 -2.23
C GLU A 179 8.59 -17.69 -2.76
N GLY A 180 7.62 -17.98 -1.86
CA GLY A 180 6.29 -18.45 -2.24
C GLY A 180 5.48 -17.51 -3.14
N ALA A 181 5.68 -16.20 -2.99
CA ALA A 181 4.97 -15.23 -3.81
C ALA A 181 5.47 -15.16 -5.28
N LYS A 182 6.69 -15.60 -5.58
CA LYS A 182 7.23 -15.56 -6.96
C LYS A 182 6.50 -16.49 -7.93
N PRO A 183 6.34 -17.81 -7.64
CA PRO A 183 5.54 -18.67 -8.51
C PRO A 183 4.06 -18.27 -8.56
N VAL A 184 3.49 -17.75 -7.46
CA VAL A 184 2.12 -17.21 -7.49
C VAL A 184 2.02 -16.03 -8.44
N MET A 185 2.97 -15.08 -8.39
CA MET A 185 3.05 -13.95 -9.31
C MET A 185 3.12 -14.41 -10.77
N LYS A 186 3.98 -15.40 -11.09
CA LYS A 186 4.11 -15.98 -12.42
C LYS A 186 2.77 -16.53 -12.91
N HIS A 187 2.14 -17.40 -12.12
CA HIS A 187 0.87 -18.01 -12.51
C HIS A 187 -0.29 -17.01 -12.56
N LEU A 188 -0.29 -15.97 -11.75
CA LEU A 188 -1.24 -14.85 -11.87
C LEU A 188 -1.07 -14.15 -13.21
N TYR A 189 0.16 -13.83 -13.60
CA TYR A 189 0.45 -13.20 -14.89
C TYR A 189 -0.01 -14.07 -16.08
N GLU A 190 0.26 -15.37 -16.04
CA GLU A 190 -0.19 -16.35 -17.03
C GLU A 190 -1.73 -16.41 -17.12
N ASN A 191 -2.43 -16.09 -16.03
CA ASN A 191 -3.90 -16.01 -15.96
C ASN A 191 -4.45 -14.58 -16.11
N GLY A 192 -3.65 -13.62 -16.59
CA GLY A 192 -4.09 -12.25 -16.88
C GLY A 192 -4.31 -11.38 -15.65
N VAL A 193 -3.63 -11.69 -14.54
CA VAL A 193 -3.66 -10.88 -13.32
C VAL A 193 -2.24 -10.38 -13.02
N TRP A 194 -2.10 -9.04 -12.91
CA TRP A 194 -0.85 -8.43 -12.53
C TRP A 194 -0.76 -8.21 -11.03
N ALA A 195 0.22 -8.82 -10.40
CA ALA A 195 0.61 -8.58 -9.01
C ALA A 195 2.13 -8.74 -8.89
N ILE A 196 2.74 -8.29 -7.79
CA ILE A 196 4.18 -8.40 -7.57
C ILE A 196 4.47 -8.97 -6.17
N PHE A 197 5.59 -9.68 -6.03
CA PHE A 197 6.06 -10.09 -4.71
C PHE A 197 6.71 -8.91 -3.96
N SER A 198 6.78 -9.01 -2.65
CA SER A 198 7.47 -8.03 -1.80
C SER A 198 8.96 -8.31 -1.81
N THR A 199 9.76 -7.30 -2.17
CA THR A 199 11.21 -7.48 -2.40
C THR A 199 11.96 -7.90 -1.13
N LEU A 200 11.55 -7.40 0.03
CA LEU A 200 12.19 -7.68 1.32
C LEU A 200 11.49 -8.80 2.11
N ASP A 201 10.34 -9.29 1.63
CA ASP A 201 9.69 -10.51 2.13
C ASP A 201 9.09 -11.29 0.94
N PRO A 202 9.90 -12.08 0.21
CA PRO A 202 9.44 -12.80 -0.98
C PRO A 202 8.39 -13.90 -0.72
N ARG A 203 8.04 -14.14 0.56
CA ARG A 203 6.90 -14.98 0.94
C ARG A 203 5.58 -14.28 0.68
N VAL A 204 5.58 -12.96 0.55
CA VAL A 204 4.36 -12.15 0.48
C VAL A 204 4.16 -11.54 -0.89
N LEU A 205 3.00 -11.81 -1.48
CA LEU A 205 2.52 -11.13 -2.67
C LEU A 205 1.81 -9.83 -2.29
N GLN A 206 2.20 -8.73 -2.93
CA GLN A 206 1.47 -7.47 -2.85
C GLN A 206 0.23 -7.55 -3.74
N PHE A 207 -0.94 -7.62 -3.12
CA PHE A 207 -2.22 -7.73 -3.80
C PHE A 207 -3.05 -6.46 -3.57
N LYS A 208 -3.29 -5.70 -4.65
CA LYS A 208 -3.89 -4.36 -4.59
C LYS A 208 -4.95 -4.21 -5.70
N PRO A 209 -6.12 -4.84 -5.54
CA PRO A 209 -7.20 -4.71 -6.52
C PRO A 209 -7.70 -3.27 -6.66
N GLY A 210 -8.41 -2.98 -7.76
CA GLY A 210 -8.96 -1.66 -8.03
C GLY A 210 -10.00 -1.23 -6.98
N ILE A 211 -10.02 0.05 -6.62
CA ILE A 211 -11.00 0.59 -5.64
C ILE A 211 -12.42 0.73 -6.21
N LEU A 212 -12.57 0.66 -7.53
CA LEU A 212 -13.84 0.80 -8.25
C LEU A 212 -14.18 -0.47 -9.06
N MET A 213 -13.75 -1.64 -8.58
CA MET A 213 -14.09 -2.91 -9.23
C MET A 213 -15.58 -3.24 -9.06
N THR A 214 -16.17 -3.85 -10.10
CA THR A 214 -17.51 -4.44 -9.98
C THR A 214 -17.44 -5.78 -9.26
N GLN A 215 -18.60 -6.30 -8.86
CA GLN A 215 -18.68 -7.62 -8.25
C GLN A 215 -18.21 -8.70 -9.23
N GLU A 216 -18.64 -8.65 -10.49
CA GLU A 216 -18.30 -9.63 -11.53
C GLU A 216 -16.78 -9.67 -11.78
N LEU A 217 -16.12 -8.51 -11.80
CA LEU A 217 -14.67 -8.44 -11.91
C LEU A 217 -13.97 -8.99 -10.67
N SER A 218 -14.56 -8.80 -9.49
CA SER A 218 -14.01 -9.33 -8.24
C SER A 218 -14.13 -10.86 -8.17
N GLU A 219 -15.26 -11.41 -8.62
CA GLU A 219 -15.47 -12.86 -8.75
C GLU A 219 -14.49 -13.49 -9.75
N GLU A 220 -14.33 -12.88 -10.91
CA GLU A 220 -13.38 -13.35 -11.92
C GLU A 220 -11.92 -13.24 -11.43
N LEU A 221 -11.57 -12.18 -10.71
CA LEU A 221 -10.27 -12.03 -10.08
C LEU A 221 -10.00 -13.18 -9.09
N LEU A 222 -10.94 -13.46 -8.18
CA LEU A 222 -10.81 -14.53 -7.20
C LEU A 222 -10.66 -15.90 -7.85
N ARG A 223 -11.44 -16.19 -8.90
CA ARG A 223 -11.32 -17.43 -9.68
C ARG A 223 -9.91 -17.59 -10.27
N ARG A 224 -9.33 -16.52 -10.81
CA ARG A 224 -7.96 -16.53 -11.36
C ARG A 224 -6.90 -16.68 -10.27
N VAL A 225 -7.13 -16.08 -9.11
CA VAL A 225 -6.25 -16.24 -7.93
C VAL A 225 -6.25 -17.69 -7.46
N GLU A 226 -7.41 -18.34 -7.34
CA GLU A 226 -7.53 -19.76 -6.97
C GLU A 226 -6.71 -20.65 -7.91
N VAL A 227 -6.86 -20.47 -9.23
CA VAL A 227 -6.11 -21.23 -10.24
C VAL A 227 -4.61 -21.02 -10.09
N ALA A 228 -4.17 -19.77 -9.89
CA ALA A 228 -2.76 -19.42 -9.79
C ALA A 228 -2.12 -19.97 -8.49
N VAL A 229 -2.82 -19.84 -7.36
CA VAL A 229 -2.35 -20.37 -6.07
C VAL A 229 -2.24 -21.90 -6.12
N GLY A 230 -3.24 -22.59 -6.69
CA GLY A 230 -3.21 -24.05 -6.87
C GLY A 230 -2.07 -24.50 -7.78
N ALA A 231 -1.77 -23.77 -8.86
CA ALA A 231 -0.66 -24.07 -9.76
C ALA A 231 0.70 -23.88 -9.07
N ALA A 232 0.89 -22.75 -8.38
CA ALA A 232 2.10 -22.44 -7.63
C ALA A 232 2.37 -23.48 -6.51
N ARG A 233 1.33 -23.86 -5.79
CA ARG A 233 1.40 -24.90 -4.77
C ARG A 233 1.93 -26.22 -5.35
N ARG A 234 1.37 -26.68 -6.48
CA ARG A 234 1.84 -27.92 -7.15
C ARG A 234 3.29 -27.80 -7.62
N GLU A 235 3.69 -26.67 -8.18
CA GLU A 235 5.07 -26.40 -8.62
C GLU A 235 6.07 -26.55 -7.46
N ILE A 236 5.77 -25.92 -6.32
CA ILE A 236 6.63 -25.95 -5.12
C ILE A 236 6.69 -27.34 -4.50
N LEU A 237 5.56 -27.98 -4.22
CA LEU A 237 5.51 -29.28 -3.57
C LEU A 237 6.10 -30.38 -4.47
N GLY A 238 5.84 -30.33 -5.79
CA GLY A 238 6.41 -31.25 -6.76
C GLY A 238 7.93 -31.09 -6.94
N SER A 239 8.46 -29.91 -6.73
CA SER A 239 9.93 -29.66 -6.76
C SER A 239 10.63 -30.16 -5.49
N ALA A 240 9.96 -30.11 -4.34
CA ALA A 240 10.49 -30.63 -3.07
C ALA A 240 10.65 -32.15 -3.12
N GLN A 241 9.69 -32.86 -3.68
CA GLN A 241 9.77 -34.34 -3.84
C GLN A 241 10.89 -34.81 -4.78
N ARG A 242 11.24 -34.02 -5.80
CA ARG A 242 12.34 -34.32 -6.74
C ARG A 242 13.75 -34.09 -6.17
N LYS A 243 13.89 -33.32 -5.09
CA LYS A 243 15.19 -33.08 -4.43
C LYS A 243 15.52 -34.13 -3.35
N THR A 244 14.59 -35.01 -3.03
CA THR A 244 14.71 -36.05 -1.98
C THR A 244 14.97 -37.45 -2.57
N VAL A 245 15.07 -37.57 -3.90
CA VAL A 245 15.47 -38.76 -4.65
C VAL A 245 16.84 -38.54 -5.30
#